data_6cecdc6b9af6cd2bfe45e15269ae5fa8
#
_entry.id   6cecdc6b9af6cd2bfe45e15269ae5fa8
#
_cell.length_a   1.000
_cell.length_b   1.000
_cell.length_c   1.000
_cell.angle_alpha   90.00
_cell.angle_beta   90.00
_cell.angle_gamma   90.00
#
_symmetry.space_group_name_H-M   'P 1'
#
loop_
_entity.id
_entity.type
_entity.pdbx_description
1 polymer ?
#
loop_
_entity_poly.entity_id
_entity_poly.type
_entity_poly.pdbx_seq_one_letter_code
_entity_poly.pdbx_strand_id
1 'polypeptide(L)'
;MHLGDIITFEVWEYLTSLCQVEAVSGNCDMPDVRRRLKPKKFLEMGGFKIAMTHGNGGVSEALKAMKQEYEDKVDVAMFGHTHVPCNMQQGKTLFFNPGSLKNARIGHNSYGILHLDGKPSAEVIEI
;
A
#
# COMPACT_ATOMS: atom_id res chain seq x y z
N MET A 1 7.42 -3.07 0.93
CA MET A 1 6.39 -2.70 -0.07
C MET A 1 6.17 -1.19 -0.06
N HIS A 2 5.96 -0.55 -1.23
CA HIS A 2 5.71 0.89 -1.34
C HIS A 2 4.42 1.14 -2.15
N LEU A 3 3.51 1.94 -1.60
CA LEU A 3 2.16 2.11 -2.14
C LEU A 3 2.00 3.37 -3.01
N GLY A 4 3.08 3.78 -3.68
CA GLY A 4 3.10 4.91 -4.62
C GLY A 4 3.57 6.22 -4.01
N ASP A 5 3.71 7.25 -4.86
CA ASP A 5 4.30 8.54 -4.52
C ASP A 5 5.74 8.43 -4.00
N ILE A 6 6.55 7.63 -4.71
CA ILE A 6 8.01 7.55 -4.53
C ILE A 6 8.68 8.84 -5.00
N ILE A 7 8.03 9.56 -5.89
CA ILE A 7 8.33 10.85 -6.49
C ILE A 7 9.39 10.74 -7.59
N THR A 8 10.64 10.39 -7.28
CA THR A 8 11.74 10.37 -8.25
C THR A 8 12.38 8.99 -8.39
N PHE A 9 13.05 8.81 -9.52
CA PHE A 9 13.71 7.54 -9.81
C PHE A 9 14.91 7.28 -8.90
N GLU A 10 15.60 8.31 -8.45
CA GLU A 10 16.72 8.21 -7.52
C GLU A 10 16.28 7.61 -6.17
N VAL A 11 15.08 7.99 -5.69
CA VAL A 11 14.51 7.38 -4.46
C VAL A 11 14.22 5.91 -4.69
N TRP A 12 13.68 5.55 -5.85
CA TRP A 12 13.47 4.16 -6.22
C TRP A 12 14.78 3.35 -6.25
N GLU A 13 15.82 3.86 -6.92
CA GLU A 13 17.14 3.22 -6.98
C GLU A 13 17.73 3.06 -5.57
N TYR A 14 17.63 4.08 -4.73
CA TYR A 14 18.12 4.01 -3.37
C TYR A 14 17.41 2.89 -2.58
N LEU A 15 16.06 2.83 -2.61
CA LEU A 15 15.31 1.80 -1.91
C LEU A 15 15.66 0.40 -2.40
N THR A 16 15.79 0.19 -3.70
CA THR A 16 16.14 -1.12 -4.28
C THR A 16 17.59 -1.53 -4.03
N SER A 17 18.48 -0.58 -3.74
CA SER A 17 19.86 -0.88 -3.32
C SER A 17 19.94 -1.41 -1.89
N LEU A 18 18.94 -1.12 -1.05
CA LEU A 18 18.89 -1.55 0.35
C LEU A 18 18.25 -2.92 0.54
N CYS A 19 17.22 -3.22 -0.23
CA CYS A 19 16.45 -4.47 -0.09
C CYS A 19 15.59 -4.75 -1.33
N GLN A 20 14.95 -5.92 -1.36
CA GLN A 20 13.92 -6.20 -2.34
C GLN A 20 12.71 -5.30 -2.12
N VAL A 21 12.27 -4.57 -3.15
CA VAL A 21 11.15 -3.64 -3.10
C VAL A 21 10.06 -4.04 -4.08
N GLU A 22 8.85 -4.20 -3.56
CA GLU A 22 7.63 -4.30 -4.34
C GLU A 22 6.88 -2.96 -4.26
N ALA A 23 6.55 -2.36 -5.40
CA ALA A 23 5.93 -1.04 -5.43
C ALA A 23 4.91 -0.88 -6.54
N VAL A 24 4.00 0.07 -6.33
CA VAL A 24 3.08 0.60 -7.34
C VAL A 24 3.37 2.08 -7.56
N SER A 25 2.95 2.63 -8.70
CA SER A 25 3.04 4.07 -8.95
C SER A 25 1.89 4.83 -8.28
N GLY A 26 2.17 6.06 -7.88
CA GLY A 26 1.19 7.01 -7.36
C GLY A 26 0.97 8.21 -8.28
N ASN A 27 0.06 9.09 -7.90
CA ASN A 27 -0.30 10.25 -8.71
C ASN A 27 0.75 11.38 -8.69
N CYS A 28 1.59 11.45 -7.65
CA CYS A 28 2.66 12.43 -7.54
C CYS A 28 4.00 11.96 -8.12
N ASP A 29 4.08 10.71 -8.58
CA ASP A 29 5.31 10.17 -9.18
C ASP A 29 5.64 10.86 -10.50
N MET A 30 6.94 11.12 -10.71
CA MET A 30 7.43 11.63 -11.99
C MET A 30 7.19 10.65 -13.14
N PRO A 31 7.14 11.11 -14.40
CA PRO A 31 6.81 10.27 -15.55
C PRO A 31 7.70 9.03 -15.74
N ASP A 32 8.98 9.10 -15.38
CA ASP A 32 9.91 7.99 -15.47
C ASP A 32 9.61 6.90 -14.43
N VAL A 33 9.24 7.27 -13.20
CA VAL A 33 8.74 6.34 -12.18
C VAL A 33 7.45 5.67 -12.65
N ARG A 34 6.49 6.45 -13.13
CA ARG A 34 5.20 5.92 -13.63
C ARG A 34 5.34 5.00 -14.85
N ARG A 35 6.36 5.17 -15.67
CA ARG A 35 6.65 4.24 -16.77
C ARG A 35 7.21 2.90 -16.29
N ARG A 36 7.90 2.88 -15.17
CA ARG A 36 8.52 1.67 -14.60
C ARG A 36 7.61 0.91 -13.64
N LEU A 37 6.83 1.63 -12.83
CA LEU A 37 5.92 1.04 -11.85
C LEU A 37 4.49 1.01 -12.39
N LYS A 38 3.84 -0.12 -12.23
CA LYS A 38 2.42 -0.25 -12.58
C LYS A 38 1.55 0.39 -11.49
N PRO A 39 0.36 0.92 -11.83
CA PRO A 39 -0.57 1.48 -10.85
C PRO A 39 -1.19 0.44 -9.91
N LYS A 40 -1.19 -0.83 -10.34
CA LYS A 40 -1.68 -1.97 -9.56
C LYS A 40 -0.71 -3.13 -9.67
N LYS A 41 -0.56 -3.88 -8.60
CA LYS A 41 0.28 -5.08 -8.56
C LYS A 41 -0.39 -6.17 -7.75
N PHE A 42 -0.25 -7.40 -8.23
CA PHE A 42 -0.67 -8.60 -7.51
C PHE A 42 0.57 -9.42 -7.18
N LEU A 43 0.64 -9.89 -5.95
CA LEU A 43 1.72 -10.71 -5.43
C LEU A 43 1.13 -11.97 -4.79
N GLU A 44 1.89 -13.04 -4.84
CA GLU A 44 1.68 -14.19 -3.99
C GLU A 44 2.88 -14.32 -3.06
N MET A 45 2.65 -14.23 -1.75
CA MET A 45 3.70 -14.20 -0.75
C MET A 45 3.25 -14.97 0.49
N GLY A 46 4.07 -15.91 0.97
CA GLY A 46 3.72 -16.76 2.10
C GLY A 46 2.46 -17.61 1.89
N GLY A 47 2.07 -17.88 0.64
CA GLY A 47 0.83 -18.58 0.28
C GLY A 47 -0.42 -17.68 0.25
N PHE A 48 -0.28 -16.36 0.43
CA PHE A 48 -1.37 -15.39 0.43
C PHE A 48 -1.36 -14.52 -0.82
N LYS A 49 -2.56 -14.21 -1.33
CA LYS A 49 -2.78 -13.28 -2.45
C LYS A 49 -2.85 -11.85 -1.93
N ILE A 50 -1.94 -11.01 -2.41
CA ILE A 50 -1.84 -9.61 -2.03
C ILE A 50 -2.09 -8.72 -3.24
N ALA A 51 -3.05 -7.81 -3.14
CA ALA A 51 -3.26 -6.74 -4.10
C ALA A 51 -2.65 -5.44 -3.55
N MET A 52 -1.94 -4.71 -4.41
CA MET A 52 -1.37 -3.40 -4.10
C MET A 52 -1.87 -2.38 -5.11
N THR A 53 -2.29 -1.22 -4.64
CA THR A 53 -2.62 -0.05 -5.47
C THR A 53 -2.30 1.23 -4.71
N HIS A 54 -2.09 2.34 -5.44
CA HIS A 54 -1.97 3.63 -4.75
C HIS A 54 -3.31 4.08 -4.17
N GLY A 55 -4.39 3.89 -4.92
CA GLY A 55 -5.70 4.41 -4.58
C GLY A 55 -5.93 5.82 -5.14
N ASN A 56 -7.10 6.38 -4.87
CA ASN A 56 -7.49 7.75 -5.22
C ASN A 56 -8.67 8.21 -4.36
N GLY A 57 -8.97 9.51 -4.42
CA GLY A 57 -10.10 10.10 -3.70
C GLY A 57 -9.84 10.28 -2.20
N GLY A 58 -10.89 10.61 -1.46
CA GLY A 58 -10.85 10.72 0.00
C GLY A 58 -10.80 9.36 0.69
N VAL A 59 -10.74 9.37 2.04
CA VAL A 59 -10.59 8.14 2.85
C VAL A 59 -11.75 7.18 2.61
N SER A 60 -12.98 7.67 2.63
CA SER A 60 -14.17 6.84 2.45
C SER A 60 -14.29 6.28 1.04
N GLU A 61 -13.99 7.11 0.03
CA GLU A 61 -14.03 6.72 -1.38
C GLU A 61 -12.96 5.69 -1.71
N ALA A 62 -11.73 5.90 -1.23
CA ALA A 62 -10.63 4.96 -1.44
C ALA A 62 -10.95 3.59 -0.83
N LEU A 63 -11.40 3.56 0.43
CA LEU A 63 -11.77 2.32 1.08
C LEU A 63 -12.95 1.62 0.40
N LYS A 64 -13.97 2.37 -0.01
CA LYS A 64 -15.12 1.82 -0.75
C LYS A 64 -14.68 1.19 -2.06
N ALA A 65 -13.83 1.86 -2.84
CA ALA A 65 -13.29 1.33 -4.08
C ALA A 65 -12.48 0.05 -3.86
N MET A 66 -11.64 0.01 -2.82
CA MET A 66 -10.88 -1.17 -2.45
C MET A 66 -11.78 -2.36 -2.11
N LYS A 67 -12.85 -2.15 -1.34
CA LYS A 67 -13.82 -3.20 -1.00
C LYS A 67 -14.52 -3.73 -2.25
N GLN A 68 -15.04 -2.86 -3.11
CA GLN A 68 -15.73 -3.26 -4.33
C GLN A 68 -14.83 -4.09 -5.26
N GLU A 69 -13.55 -3.76 -5.33
CA GLU A 69 -12.61 -4.43 -6.22
C GLU A 69 -12.05 -5.74 -5.64
N TYR A 70 -11.75 -5.80 -4.33
CA TYR A 70 -10.91 -6.84 -3.75
C TYR A 70 -11.53 -7.69 -2.64
N GLU A 71 -12.69 -7.30 -2.07
CA GLU A 71 -13.32 -8.07 -0.98
C GLU A 71 -13.56 -9.52 -1.40
N ASP A 72 -13.12 -10.45 -0.56
CA ASP A 72 -13.18 -11.91 -0.73
C ASP A 72 -12.43 -12.47 -1.98
N LYS A 73 -11.71 -11.63 -2.72
CA LYS A 73 -10.93 -12.04 -3.90
C LYS A 73 -9.44 -12.18 -3.62
N VAL A 74 -8.94 -11.47 -2.62
CA VAL A 74 -7.55 -11.52 -2.15
C VAL A 74 -7.51 -11.63 -0.63
N ASP A 75 -6.37 -12.08 -0.10
CA ASP A 75 -6.20 -12.18 1.35
C ASP A 75 -5.84 -10.83 1.98
N VAL A 76 -5.05 -10.01 1.25
CA VAL A 76 -4.66 -8.67 1.68
C VAL A 76 -4.83 -7.69 0.51
N ALA A 77 -5.49 -6.56 0.77
CA ALA A 77 -5.63 -5.45 -0.16
C ALA A 77 -4.98 -4.19 0.43
N MET A 78 -3.84 -3.79 -0.14
CA MET A 78 -3.04 -2.66 0.34
C MET A 78 -3.23 -1.42 -0.53
N PHE A 79 -3.37 -0.26 0.11
CA PHE A 79 -3.53 1.01 -0.58
C PHE A 79 -2.88 2.18 0.18
N GLY A 80 -2.50 3.22 -0.52
CA GLY A 80 -1.91 4.45 0.01
C GLY A 80 -2.81 5.67 -0.20
N HIS A 81 -2.24 6.75 -0.75
CA HIS A 81 -2.88 7.99 -1.22
C HIS A 81 -3.55 8.84 -0.13
N THR A 82 -4.36 8.25 0.73
CA THR A 82 -5.15 9.01 1.71
C THR A 82 -4.31 9.62 2.82
N HIS A 83 -3.10 9.11 3.06
CA HIS A 83 -2.21 9.45 4.17
C HIS A 83 -2.87 9.25 5.56
N VAL A 84 -3.90 8.43 5.61
CA VAL A 84 -4.61 8.04 6.84
C VAL A 84 -4.53 6.54 7.01
N PRO A 85 -4.04 6.05 8.14
CA PRO A 85 -3.95 4.61 8.38
C PRO A 85 -5.33 3.92 8.30
N CYS A 86 -5.33 2.73 7.75
CA CYS A 86 -6.46 1.82 7.77
C CYS A 86 -5.96 0.40 8.03
N ASN A 87 -6.55 -0.28 8.99
CA ASN A 87 -6.27 -1.68 9.28
C ASN A 87 -7.58 -2.37 9.62
N MET A 88 -8.20 -3.01 8.63
CA MET A 88 -9.56 -3.52 8.76
C MET A 88 -9.74 -4.87 8.10
N GLN A 89 -10.18 -5.85 8.87
CA GLN A 89 -10.64 -7.12 8.35
C GLN A 89 -12.10 -7.01 7.91
N GLN A 90 -12.40 -7.39 6.67
CA GLN A 90 -13.78 -7.55 6.20
C GLN A 90 -13.86 -8.78 5.30
N GLY A 91 -14.80 -9.68 5.61
CA GLY A 91 -14.85 -10.97 4.97
C GLY A 91 -13.51 -11.72 5.11
N LYS A 92 -12.99 -12.23 4.03
CA LYS A 92 -11.67 -12.89 3.98
C LYS A 92 -10.50 -11.95 3.75
N THR A 93 -10.76 -10.66 3.46
CA THR A 93 -9.74 -9.70 3.04
C THR A 93 -9.35 -8.76 4.17
N LEU A 94 -8.05 -8.63 4.41
CA LEU A 94 -7.45 -7.57 5.21
C LEU A 94 -7.22 -6.34 4.34
N PHE A 95 -7.91 -5.23 4.62
CA PHE A 95 -7.68 -3.92 3.99
C PHE A 95 -6.67 -3.13 4.81
N PHE A 96 -5.56 -2.75 4.19
CA PHE A 96 -4.45 -2.14 4.90
C PHE A 96 -3.90 -0.90 4.17
N ASN A 97 -3.84 0.21 4.89
CA ASN A 97 -3.12 1.42 4.53
C ASN A 97 -2.20 1.79 5.71
N PRO A 98 -0.88 1.86 5.51
CA PRO A 98 0.07 2.14 6.60
C PRO A 98 0.11 3.62 7.02
N GLY A 99 -0.62 4.51 6.34
CA GLY A 99 -0.50 5.96 6.53
C GLY A 99 0.55 6.59 5.62
N SER A 100 1.33 7.51 6.15
CA SER A 100 2.39 8.22 5.40
C SER A 100 3.61 8.45 6.27
N LEU A 101 4.80 8.23 5.69
CA LEU A 101 6.10 8.46 6.35
C LEU A 101 6.39 9.94 6.63
N LYS A 102 5.76 10.88 5.90
CA LYS A 102 6.11 12.29 5.97
C LYS A 102 4.92 13.22 6.13
N ASN A 103 3.80 12.90 5.51
CA ASN A 103 2.66 13.83 5.37
C ASN A 103 1.38 13.20 5.93
N ALA A 104 1.41 12.72 7.17
CA ALA A 104 0.21 12.23 7.83
C ALA A 104 -0.88 13.31 7.84
N ARG A 105 -2.10 12.95 7.45
CA ARG A 105 -3.25 13.86 7.51
C ARG A 105 -3.97 13.82 8.84
N ILE A 106 -3.86 12.70 9.54
CA ILE A 106 -4.44 12.48 10.87
C ILE A 106 -3.38 11.75 11.70
N GLY A 107 -3.19 12.16 12.96
CA GLY A 107 -2.24 11.53 13.87
C GLY A 107 -0.78 11.82 13.54
N HIS A 108 0.04 10.79 13.57
CA HIS A 108 1.49 10.84 13.35
C HIS A 108 1.88 10.21 12.02
N ASN A 109 3.08 10.55 11.53
CA ASN A 109 3.69 9.82 10.43
C ASN A 109 3.84 8.34 10.82
N SER A 110 3.71 7.47 9.84
CA SER A 110 3.64 6.02 10.12
C SER A 110 4.12 5.17 8.96
N TYR A 111 4.46 3.94 9.29
CA TYR A 111 4.67 2.85 8.36
C TYR A 111 3.93 1.59 8.84
N GLY A 112 3.91 0.55 8.04
CA GLY A 112 3.21 -0.69 8.37
C GLY A 112 4.11 -1.90 8.37
N ILE A 113 3.78 -2.87 9.22
CA ILE A 113 4.33 -4.22 9.19
C ILE A 113 3.19 -5.17 8.84
N LEU A 114 3.40 -5.99 7.80
CA LEU A 114 2.48 -7.04 7.40
C LEU A 114 3.02 -8.39 7.83
N HIS A 115 2.25 -9.14 8.61
CA HIS A 115 2.55 -10.49 9.08
C HIS A 115 1.80 -11.51 8.21
N LEU A 116 2.53 -12.49 7.70
CA LEU A 116 2.01 -13.55 6.81
C LEU A 116 2.27 -14.96 7.38
N ASP A 117 2.38 -15.06 8.70
CA ASP A 117 2.55 -16.30 9.46
C ASP A 117 1.21 -16.72 10.08
N GLY A 118 0.46 -17.56 9.41
CA GLY A 118 -0.90 -17.93 9.80
C GLY A 118 -1.95 -17.07 9.09
N LYS A 119 -2.92 -16.49 9.81
CA LYS A 119 -3.86 -15.53 9.21
C LYS A 119 -3.16 -14.18 9.00
N PRO A 120 -3.26 -13.57 7.80
CA PRO A 120 -2.67 -12.26 7.57
C PRO A 120 -3.13 -11.21 8.59
N SER A 121 -2.18 -10.48 9.16
CA SER A 121 -2.43 -9.37 10.06
C SER A 121 -1.45 -8.23 9.77
N ALA A 122 -1.77 -7.02 10.20
CA ALA A 122 -0.91 -5.88 9.99
C ALA A 122 -0.86 -4.97 11.21
N GLU A 123 0.25 -4.25 11.35
CA GLU A 123 0.45 -3.23 12.37
C GLU A 123 0.79 -1.89 11.73
N VAL A 124 0.28 -0.81 12.31
CA VAL A 124 0.68 0.57 11.99
C VAL A 124 1.63 1.05 13.08
N ILE A 125 2.83 1.45 12.68
CA ILE A 125 3.87 1.95 13.59
C ILE A 125 3.99 3.45 13.38
N GLU A 126 3.73 4.22 14.40
CA GLU A 126 3.90 5.68 14.44
C GLU A 126 5.38 6.06 14.67
N ILE A 127 5.79 7.16 14.00
CA ILE A 127 7.15 7.72 14.09
C ILE A 127 7.14 9.24 14.25
#